data_d0652676b74ced44a5c8d9b66582a54d
#
_entry.id   d0652676b74ced44a5c8d9b66582a54d
#
_cell.length_a   1.000
_cell.length_b   1.000
_cell.length_c   1.000
_cell.angle_alpha   90.00
_cell.angle_beta   90.00
_cell.angle_gamma   90.00
#
_symmetry.space_group_name_H-M   'P 1'
#
loop_
_entity.id
_entity.type
_entity.pdbx_description
1 polymer ?
#
loop_
_entity_poly.entity_id
_entity_poly.type
_entity_poly.pdbx_seq_one_letter_code
_entity_poly.pdbx_strand_id
1 'polypeptide(L)'
;MNIDIIKKYFGDITDEQCRQFEALYDLYQDWNSKINVISRKDIDNLYEHHVLHSLAIAKAIRFKDGSEILDFGTGGGFPGVPLAIMFPNCSFHLIDGTGKKIRVATEVANAIGLKNCHPEHKRGEEEKGKYDFVVSRAVMPLPDLERIVRKNISTKQRNALPNGIICLKGGDLQAEIKPYSNIAEIAPISNWFEEEWFKEKNILYIPC
;
A
#
# COMPACT_ATOMS: atom_id res chain seq x y z
N MET A 1 -12.59 17.04 2.78
CA MET A 1 -12.13 15.93 3.64
C MET A 1 -10.70 16.23 4.02
N ASN A 2 -10.32 16.02 5.25
CA ASN A 2 -9.00 16.38 5.76
C ASN A 2 -8.39 15.18 6.50
N ILE A 3 -7.22 15.37 7.11
CA ILE A 3 -6.49 14.37 7.89
C ILE A 3 -7.27 13.83 9.11
N ASP A 4 -8.37 14.44 9.54
CA ASP A 4 -9.11 14.04 10.76
C ASP A 4 -9.57 12.59 10.69
N ILE A 5 -9.90 12.09 9.48
CA ILE A 5 -10.23 10.67 9.29
C ILE A 5 -9.05 9.76 9.63
N ILE A 6 -7.80 10.20 9.40
CA ILE A 6 -6.62 9.42 9.76
C ILE A 6 -6.41 9.49 11.27
N LYS A 7 -6.50 10.69 11.86
CA LYS A 7 -6.36 10.92 13.32
C LYS A 7 -7.40 10.14 14.12
N LYS A 8 -8.61 9.95 13.58
CA LYS A 8 -9.67 9.13 14.18
C LYS A 8 -9.19 7.70 14.49
N TYR A 9 -8.41 7.13 13.58
CA TYR A 9 -7.98 5.73 13.67
C TYR A 9 -6.54 5.54 14.13
N PHE A 10 -5.70 6.57 14.00
CA PHE A 10 -4.27 6.55 14.31
C PHE A 10 -3.92 7.76 15.20
N GLY A 11 -4.22 7.64 16.50
CA GLY A 11 -4.06 8.73 17.47
C GLY A 11 -2.62 9.07 17.83
N ASP A 12 -1.67 8.16 17.56
CA ASP A 12 -0.25 8.26 17.97
C ASP A 12 0.66 8.75 16.82
N ILE A 13 0.10 9.26 15.71
CA ILE A 13 0.93 9.80 14.63
C ILE A 13 1.64 11.08 15.09
N THR A 14 2.91 11.20 14.71
CA THR A 14 3.75 12.35 15.07
C THR A 14 3.34 13.61 14.30
N ASP A 15 3.78 14.77 14.78
CA ASP A 15 3.56 16.05 14.06
C ASP A 15 4.14 16.03 12.64
N GLU A 16 5.27 15.34 12.43
CA GLU A 16 5.87 15.16 11.11
C GLU A 16 4.96 14.33 10.20
N GLN A 17 4.46 13.21 10.68
CA GLN A 17 3.50 12.37 9.94
C GLN A 17 2.21 13.14 9.65
N CYS A 18 1.72 13.96 10.60
CA CYS A 18 0.57 14.82 10.36
C CYS A 18 0.83 15.77 9.18
N ARG A 19 1.95 16.50 9.18
CA ARG A 19 2.32 17.40 8.07
C ARG A 19 2.44 16.66 6.74
N GLN A 20 3.04 15.48 6.74
CA GLN A 20 3.19 14.65 5.55
C GLN A 20 1.83 14.20 4.99
N PHE A 21 0.93 13.72 5.85
CA PHE A 21 -0.43 13.35 5.41
C PHE A 21 -1.23 14.56 4.95
N GLU A 22 -1.17 15.70 5.63
CA GLU A 22 -1.88 16.93 5.26
C GLU A 22 -1.50 17.43 3.86
N ALA A 23 -0.23 17.32 3.49
CA ALA A 23 0.26 17.76 2.19
C ALA A 23 -0.23 16.88 1.00
N LEU A 24 -0.68 15.65 1.25
CA LEU A 24 -1.01 14.70 0.17
C LEU A 24 -2.14 15.19 -0.74
N TYR A 25 -3.17 15.85 -0.19
CA TYR A 25 -4.32 16.25 -1.00
C TYR A 25 -3.92 17.23 -2.11
N ASP A 26 -3.26 18.33 -1.75
CA ASP A 26 -2.86 19.36 -2.70
C ASP A 26 -1.86 18.80 -3.73
N LEU A 27 -0.91 17.97 -3.28
CA LEU A 27 0.07 17.33 -4.16
C LEU A 27 -0.61 16.39 -5.16
N TYR A 28 -1.49 15.49 -4.70
CA TYR A 28 -2.17 14.59 -5.61
C TYR A 28 -3.18 15.32 -6.50
N GLN A 29 -3.84 16.36 -6.03
CA GLN A 29 -4.73 17.18 -6.85
C GLN A 29 -3.96 17.86 -7.99
N ASP A 30 -2.82 18.49 -7.70
CA ASP A 30 -1.97 19.11 -8.71
C ASP A 30 -1.44 18.10 -9.73
N TRP A 31 -0.87 16.98 -9.25
CA TRP A 31 -0.34 15.95 -10.13
C TRP A 31 -1.42 15.24 -10.95
N ASN A 32 -2.60 14.98 -10.36
CA ASN A 32 -3.71 14.32 -11.04
C ASN A 32 -4.30 15.17 -12.17
N SER A 33 -4.14 16.50 -12.11
CA SER A 33 -4.49 17.40 -13.21
C SER A 33 -3.63 17.17 -14.45
N LYS A 34 -2.39 16.68 -14.26
CA LYS A 34 -1.38 16.46 -15.29
C LYS A 34 -1.29 14.99 -15.72
N ILE A 35 -1.37 14.08 -14.75
CA ILE A 35 -1.23 12.63 -14.92
C ILE A 35 -2.29 11.95 -14.08
N ASN A 36 -3.25 11.29 -14.74
CA ASN A 36 -4.38 10.64 -14.08
C ASN A 36 -3.91 9.38 -13.33
N VAL A 37 -3.65 9.49 -12.04
CA VAL A 37 -3.29 8.37 -11.13
C VAL A 37 -4.43 7.96 -10.20
N ILE A 38 -5.40 8.86 -10.00
CA ILE A 38 -6.65 8.67 -9.28
C ILE A 38 -7.78 9.08 -10.21
N SER A 39 -8.89 8.35 -10.22
CA SER A 39 -10.06 8.77 -10.99
C SER A 39 -10.45 10.21 -10.63
N ARG A 40 -10.77 11.03 -11.65
CA ARG A 40 -11.19 12.43 -11.44
C ARG A 40 -12.40 12.56 -10.53
N LYS A 41 -13.25 11.55 -10.48
CA LYS A 41 -14.44 11.50 -9.62
C LYS A 41 -14.12 11.09 -8.18
N ASP A 42 -12.89 10.60 -7.94
CA ASP A 42 -12.49 10.00 -6.66
C ASP A 42 -11.40 10.80 -5.94
N ILE A 43 -10.86 11.84 -6.57
CA ILE A 43 -9.80 12.67 -5.95
C ILE A 43 -10.28 13.33 -4.64
N ASP A 44 -11.55 13.73 -4.57
CA ASP A 44 -12.12 14.33 -3.36
C ASP A 44 -12.22 13.33 -2.20
N ASN A 45 -12.16 12.02 -2.49
CA ASN A 45 -12.15 10.94 -1.53
C ASN A 45 -10.72 10.43 -1.23
N LEU A 46 -9.68 11.20 -1.55
CA LEU A 46 -8.29 10.79 -1.40
C LEU A 46 -8.01 10.16 -0.04
N TYR A 47 -8.42 10.82 1.03
CA TYR A 47 -8.09 10.35 2.38
C TYR A 47 -8.81 9.07 2.77
N GLU A 48 -10.06 8.89 2.39
CA GLU A 48 -10.82 7.66 2.68
C GLU A 48 -10.43 6.52 1.74
N HIS A 49 -10.59 6.74 0.41
CA HIS A 49 -10.48 5.66 -0.57
C HIS A 49 -9.04 5.28 -0.93
N HIS A 50 -8.07 6.15 -0.65
CA HIS A 50 -6.67 5.88 -1.03
C HIS A 50 -5.74 5.85 0.17
N VAL A 51 -5.72 6.89 1.02
CA VAL A 51 -4.79 6.95 2.15
C VAL A 51 -5.22 5.98 3.24
N LEU A 52 -6.44 6.12 3.79
CA LEU A 52 -6.93 5.25 4.86
C LEU A 52 -7.02 3.79 4.42
N HIS A 53 -7.46 3.55 3.17
CA HIS A 53 -7.45 2.20 2.59
C HIS A 53 -6.04 1.58 2.61
N SER A 54 -5.01 2.34 2.24
CA SER A 54 -3.62 1.88 2.30
C SER A 54 -3.20 1.56 3.74
N LEU A 55 -3.60 2.42 4.68
CA LEU A 55 -3.31 2.28 6.10
C LEU A 55 -4.08 1.13 6.79
N ALA A 56 -5.05 0.51 6.12
CA ALA A 56 -5.65 -0.72 6.62
C ALA A 56 -4.58 -1.80 6.87
N ILE A 57 -3.53 -1.85 6.06
CA ILE A 57 -2.40 -2.75 6.28
C ILE A 57 -1.74 -2.49 7.64
N ALA A 58 -1.61 -1.22 8.05
CA ALA A 58 -1.04 -0.85 9.35
C ALA A 58 -1.93 -1.24 10.56
N LYS A 59 -3.21 -1.55 10.32
CA LYS A 59 -4.10 -2.15 11.34
C LYS A 59 -3.91 -3.68 11.45
N ALA A 60 -3.61 -4.33 10.33
CA ALA A 60 -3.42 -5.78 10.30
C ALA A 60 -2.01 -6.19 10.76
N ILE A 61 -0.99 -5.40 10.42
CA ILE A 61 0.39 -5.68 10.79
C ILE A 61 1.12 -4.41 11.22
N ARG A 62 1.92 -4.51 12.28
CA ARG A 62 2.92 -3.53 12.66
C ARG A 62 4.28 -4.01 12.18
N PHE A 63 4.77 -3.46 11.07
CA PHE A 63 6.10 -3.79 10.58
C PHE A 63 7.19 -3.44 11.60
N LYS A 64 8.11 -4.37 11.82
CA LYS A 64 9.27 -4.16 12.68
C LYS A 64 10.26 -3.23 11.98
N ASP A 65 10.93 -2.37 12.75
CA ASP A 65 11.95 -1.47 12.25
C ASP A 65 13.01 -2.23 11.41
N GLY A 66 13.37 -1.64 10.28
CA GLY A 66 14.27 -2.22 9.29
C GLY A 66 13.61 -3.27 8.39
N SER A 67 12.27 -3.42 8.40
CA SER A 67 11.58 -4.26 7.42
C SER A 67 11.69 -3.66 6.03
N GLU A 68 11.85 -4.55 5.03
CA GLU A 68 11.92 -4.23 3.61
C GLU A 68 10.58 -4.60 2.94
N ILE A 69 9.89 -3.65 2.34
CA ILE A 69 8.59 -3.84 1.75
C ILE A 69 8.61 -3.45 0.26
N LEU A 70 8.12 -4.35 -0.60
CA LEU A 70 7.87 -4.07 -2.01
C LEU A 70 6.40 -3.69 -2.22
N ASP A 71 6.13 -2.51 -2.76
CA ASP A 71 4.81 -2.14 -3.28
C ASP A 71 4.77 -2.45 -4.78
N PHE A 72 4.07 -3.53 -5.12
CA PHE A 72 3.97 -4.03 -6.48
C PHE A 72 2.80 -3.41 -7.23
N GLY A 73 3.09 -2.71 -8.32
CA GLY A 73 2.09 -2.00 -9.10
C GLY A 73 1.55 -0.77 -8.36
N THR A 74 2.43 -0.01 -7.76
CA THR A 74 2.12 1.11 -6.86
C THR A 74 1.25 2.20 -7.49
N GLY A 75 1.23 2.29 -8.83
CA GLY A 75 0.57 3.37 -9.53
C GLY A 75 1.13 4.74 -9.13
N GLY A 76 0.28 5.60 -8.62
CA GLY A 76 0.68 6.92 -8.10
C GLY A 76 1.28 6.90 -6.68
N GLY A 77 1.60 5.72 -6.12
CA GLY A 77 2.21 5.60 -4.79
C GLY A 77 1.31 4.95 -3.73
N PHE A 78 0.30 4.16 -4.14
CA PHE A 78 -0.60 3.50 -3.21
C PHE A 78 -0.52 1.96 -3.31
N PRO A 79 -0.30 1.28 -2.17
CA PRO A 79 -0.33 1.75 -0.79
C PRO A 79 1.00 2.30 -0.24
N GLY A 80 2.10 2.28 -1.00
CA GLY A 80 3.46 2.49 -0.53
C GLY A 80 3.72 3.83 0.14
N VAL A 81 3.28 4.96 -0.44
CA VAL A 81 3.52 6.31 0.14
C VAL A 81 2.84 6.46 1.52
N PRO A 82 1.54 6.15 1.71
CA PRO A 82 0.93 6.19 3.04
C PRO A 82 1.60 5.27 4.06
N LEU A 83 2.03 4.08 3.63
CA LEU A 83 2.73 3.14 4.51
C LEU A 83 4.14 3.65 4.87
N ALA A 84 4.85 4.28 3.95
CA ALA A 84 6.17 4.87 4.22
C ALA A 84 6.08 6.03 5.22
N ILE A 85 5.00 6.84 5.19
CA ILE A 85 4.72 7.84 6.23
C ILE A 85 4.48 7.16 7.57
N MET A 86 3.67 6.10 7.60
CA MET A 86 3.28 5.42 8.83
C MET A 86 4.45 4.66 9.48
N PHE A 87 5.37 4.12 8.70
CA PHE A 87 6.50 3.31 9.17
C PHE A 87 7.85 3.92 8.76
N PRO A 88 8.28 5.03 9.39
CA PRO A 88 9.48 5.78 8.96
C PRO A 88 10.79 4.99 9.08
N ASN A 89 10.81 3.94 9.90
CA ASN A 89 11.98 3.07 10.10
C ASN A 89 11.97 1.80 9.24
N CYS A 90 11.00 1.66 8.31
CA CYS A 90 10.95 0.59 7.31
C CYS A 90 11.32 1.16 5.94
N SER A 91 11.80 0.31 5.02
CA SER A 91 12.13 0.68 3.65
C SER A 91 11.02 0.24 2.70
N PHE A 92 10.57 1.14 1.84
CA PHE A 92 9.50 0.88 0.87
C PHE A 92 10.04 1.05 -0.55
N HIS A 93 10.11 -0.04 -1.29
CA HIS A 93 10.45 -0.03 -2.70
C HIS A 93 9.16 -0.11 -3.53
N LEU A 94 8.88 0.92 -4.34
CA LEU A 94 7.64 1.06 -5.08
C LEU A 94 7.90 0.86 -6.55
N ILE A 95 7.29 -0.14 -7.19
CA ILE A 95 7.47 -0.40 -8.63
C ILE A 95 6.16 -0.32 -9.40
N ASP A 96 6.24 0.21 -10.61
CA ASP A 96 5.14 0.19 -11.60
C ASP A 96 5.73 0.21 -13.01
N GLY A 97 5.10 -0.52 -13.93
CA GLY A 97 5.47 -0.54 -15.35
C GLY A 97 5.15 0.75 -16.12
N THR A 98 4.52 1.73 -15.46
CA THR A 98 4.09 2.99 -16.06
C THR A 98 4.92 4.16 -15.53
N GLY A 99 5.96 4.57 -16.26
CA GLY A 99 6.88 5.62 -15.83
C GLY A 99 6.21 6.95 -15.44
N LYS A 100 5.11 7.32 -16.11
CA LYS A 100 4.35 8.54 -15.75
C LYS A 100 3.76 8.46 -14.35
N LYS A 101 3.28 7.27 -13.92
CA LYS A 101 2.73 7.06 -12.59
C LYS A 101 3.83 7.08 -11.53
N ILE A 102 4.95 6.42 -11.80
CA ILE A 102 6.13 6.44 -10.93
C ILE A 102 6.64 7.87 -10.73
N ARG A 103 6.62 8.70 -11.78
CA ARG A 103 6.96 10.12 -11.62
C ARG A 103 6.12 10.80 -10.56
N VAL A 104 4.80 10.57 -10.55
CA VAL A 104 3.91 11.14 -9.52
C VAL A 104 4.31 10.65 -8.13
N ALA A 105 4.49 9.34 -7.95
CA ALA A 105 4.90 8.76 -6.66
C ALA A 105 6.25 9.36 -6.18
N THR A 106 7.22 9.53 -7.09
CA THR A 106 8.54 10.13 -6.79
C THR A 106 8.41 11.58 -6.34
N GLU A 107 7.65 12.39 -7.08
CA GLU A 107 7.50 13.80 -6.79
C GLU A 107 6.75 14.04 -5.48
N VAL A 108 5.69 13.23 -5.22
CA VAL A 108 4.95 13.29 -3.95
C VAL A 108 5.86 12.88 -2.80
N ALA A 109 6.56 11.76 -2.89
CA ALA A 109 7.46 11.29 -1.82
C ALA A 109 8.57 12.32 -1.52
N ASN A 110 9.15 12.93 -2.55
CA ASN A 110 10.17 13.98 -2.40
C ASN A 110 9.59 15.24 -1.76
N ALA A 111 8.43 15.70 -2.21
CA ALA A 111 7.80 16.92 -1.71
C ALA A 111 7.47 16.85 -0.21
N ILE A 112 7.09 15.66 0.29
CA ILE A 112 6.84 15.45 1.72
C ILE A 112 8.07 14.96 2.51
N GLY A 113 9.24 14.88 1.85
CA GLY A 113 10.52 14.60 2.50
C GLY A 113 10.73 13.16 2.94
N LEU A 114 10.04 12.17 2.35
CA LEU A 114 10.25 10.75 2.66
C LEU A 114 11.66 10.31 2.25
N LYS A 115 12.38 9.68 3.17
CA LYS A 115 13.73 9.13 2.95
C LYS A 115 13.73 7.61 2.77
N ASN A 116 12.64 6.98 3.14
CA ASN A 116 12.45 5.53 3.19
C ASN A 116 11.52 5.01 2.08
N CYS A 117 11.21 5.84 1.09
CA CYS A 117 10.32 5.53 -0.04
C CYS A 117 11.10 5.66 -1.35
N HIS A 118 11.19 4.57 -2.12
CA HIS A 118 12.05 4.44 -3.30
C HIS A 118 11.23 4.03 -4.53
N PRO A 119 10.54 4.97 -5.22
CA PRO A 119 9.80 4.66 -6.44
C PRO A 119 10.74 4.39 -7.61
N GLU A 120 10.50 3.30 -8.35
CA GLU A 120 11.29 2.89 -9.51
C GLU A 120 10.38 2.47 -10.67
N HIS A 121 10.65 2.99 -11.88
CA HIS A 121 10.00 2.52 -13.10
C HIS A 121 10.59 1.17 -13.50
N LYS A 122 9.87 0.10 -13.18
CA LYS A 122 10.32 -1.26 -13.39
C LYS A 122 9.14 -2.20 -13.55
N ARG A 123 9.27 -3.22 -14.41
CA ARG A 123 8.32 -4.31 -14.48
C ARG A 123 8.60 -5.31 -13.35
N GLY A 124 7.54 -5.93 -12.82
CA GLY A 124 7.65 -6.85 -11.70
C GLY A 124 8.53 -8.07 -11.96
N GLU A 125 8.54 -8.55 -13.20
CA GLU A 125 9.37 -9.69 -13.62
C GLU A 125 10.88 -9.38 -13.53
N GLU A 126 11.25 -8.10 -13.66
CA GLU A 126 12.63 -7.61 -13.62
C GLU A 126 13.12 -7.38 -12.19
N GLU A 127 12.21 -7.36 -11.22
CA GLU A 127 12.57 -7.14 -9.81
C GLU A 127 13.34 -8.34 -9.26
N LYS A 128 14.49 -8.08 -8.62
CA LYS A 128 15.41 -9.09 -8.07
C LYS A 128 15.64 -8.95 -6.57
N GLY A 129 15.17 -7.88 -5.95
CA GLY A 129 15.29 -7.62 -4.53
C GLY A 129 14.60 -8.69 -3.67
N LYS A 130 14.94 -8.70 -2.39
CA LYS A 130 14.34 -9.57 -1.37
C LYS A 130 13.66 -8.71 -0.32
N TYR A 131 12.41 -8.99 -0.03
CA TYR A 131 11.55 -8.19 0.83
C TYR A 131 10.90 -9.07 1.90
N ASP A 132 10.65 -8.50 3.06
CA ASP A 132 9.88 -9.18 4.11
C ASP A 132 8.42 -9.31 3.66
N PHE A 133 7.88 -8.28 3.03
CA PHE A 133 6.52 -8.33 2.49
C PHE A 133 6.44 -7.73 1.09
N VAL A 134 5.54 -8.28 0.28
CA VAL A 134 5.04 -7.64 -0.93
C VAL A 134 3.63 -7.15 -0.64
N VAL A 135 3.41 -5.85 -0.79
CA VAL A 135 2.09 -5.24 -0.71
C VAL A 135 1.59 -4.89 -2.09
N SER A 136 0.28 -4.95 -2.33
CA SER A 136 -0.30 -4.60 -3.62
C SER A 136 -1.76 -4.17 -3.46
N ARG A 137 -2.23 -3.30 -4.36
CA ARG A 137 -3.62 -2.85 -4.41
C ARG A 137 -4.18 -2.96 -5.83
N ALA A 138 -5.17 -3.84 -6.02
CA ALA A 138 -6.00 -3.95 -7.24
C ALA A 138 -5.20 -4.08 -8.56
N VAL A 139 -4.05 -4.76 -8.56
CA VAL A 139 -3.21 -4.91 -9.75
C VAL A 139 -3.64 -6.10 -10.59
N MET A 140 -3.72 -7.28 -9.98
CA MET A 140 -4.06 -8.55 -10.65
C MET A 140 -4.59 -9.58 -9.65
N PRO A 141 -5.14 -10.72 -10.08
CA PRO A 141 -5.48 -11.83 -9.19
C PRO A 141 -4.27 -12.34 -8.42
N LEU A 142 -4.50 -12.81 -7.17
CA LEU A 142 -3.44 -13.30 -6.28
C LEU A 142 -2.55 -14.40 -6.90
N PRO A 143 -3.09 -15.40 -7.62
CA PRO A 143 -2.24 -16.44 -8.24
C PRO A 143 -1.24 -15.88 -9.25
N ASP A 144 -1.66 -14.86 -10.02
CA ASP A 144 -0.76 -14.22 -11.00
C ASP A 144 0.29 -13.36 -10.30
N LEU A 145 -0.10 -12.62 -9.27
CA LEU A 145 0.82 -11.83 -8.45
C LEU A 145 1.86 -12.73 -7.78
N GLU A 146 1.40 -13.77 -7.09
CA GLU A 146 2.27 -14.71 -6.38
C GLU A 146 3.30 -15.34 -7.29
N ARG A 147 2.89 -15.79 -8.48
CA ARG A 147 3.81 -16.36 -9.48
C ARG A 147 4.97 -15.41 -9.85
N ILE A 148 4.71 -14.10 -9.88
CA ILE A 148 5.72 -13.10 -10.23
C ILE A 148 6.62 -12.79 -9.03
N VAL A 149 6.02 -12.56 -7.84
CA VAL A 149 6.71 -11.97 -6.70
C VAL A 149 7.22 -12.97 -5.67
N ARG A 150 6.83 -14.25 -5.71
CA ARG A 150 7.32 -15.28 -4.77
C ARG A 150 8.83 -15.33 -4.67
N LYS A 151 9.50 -15.17 -5.81
CA LYS A 151 10.97 -15.08 -5.87
C LYS A 151 11.56 -13.91 -5.07
N ASN A 152 10.75 -12.89 -4.78
CA ASN A 152 11.16 -11.68 -4.08
C ASN A 152 10.89 -11.74 -2.56
N ILE A 153 10.19 -12.76 -2.06
CA ILE A 153 10.00 -12.93 -0.62
C ILE A 153 11.31 -13.42 0.02
N SER A 154 11.69 -12.75 1.10
CA SER A 154 12.88 -13.09 1.89
C SER A 154 12.62 -14.34 2.74
N THR A 155 13.61 -15.21 2.84
CA THR A 155 13.58 -16.36 3.76
C THR A 155 13.93 -15.97 5.21
N LYS A 156 14.49 -14.76 5.41
CA LYS A 156 14.80 -14.24 6.74
C LYS A 156 13.52 -13.69 7.37
N GLN A 157 13.07 -14.30 8.45
CA GLN A 157 11.90 -13.87 9.20
C GLN A 157 12.29 -12.80 10.22
N ARG A 158 11.76 -11.60 10.06
CA ARG A 158 12.02 -10.45 10.92
C ARG A 158 10.78 -10.09 11.78
N ASN A 159 9.62 -10.18 11.18
CA ASN A 159 8.35 -9.78 11.75
C ASN A 159 7.69 -10.94 12.51
N ALA A 160 6.71 -10.63 13.35
CA ALA A 160 5.91 -11.65 14.03
C ALA A 160 5.03 -12.44 13.04
N LEU A 161 4.49 -11.75 12.03
CA LEU A 161 3.80 -12.38 10.92
C LEU A 161 4.83 -12.96 9.96
N PRO A 162 4.69 -14.21 9.47
CA PRO A 162 5.56 -14.76 8.44
C PRO A 162 5.64 -13.87 7.21
N ASN A 163 6.81 -13.83 6.56
CA ASN A 163 6.98 -13.07 5.33
C ASN A 163 6.01 -13.55 4.26
N GLY A 164 5.47 -12.62 3.45
CA GLY A 164 4.45 -13.00 2.49
C GLY A 164 3.90 -11.84 1.67
N ILE A 165 2.71 -12.06 1.12
CA ILE A 165 2.02 -11.14 0.23
C ILE A 165 0.78 -10.60 0.96
N ILE A 166 0.61 -9.27 0.94
CA ILE A 166 -0.54 -8.58 1.53
C ILE A 166 -1.23 -7.78 0.43
N CYS A 167 -2.49 -8.11 0.12
CA CYS A 167 -3.25 -7.44 -0.92
C CYS A 167 -4.44 -6.68 -0.33
N LEU A 168 -4.66 -5.46 -0.82
CA LEU A 168 -5.92 -4.74 -0.63
C LEU A 168 -6.87 -5.09 -1.77
N LYS A 169 -7.97 -5.72 -1.45
CA LYS A 169 -8.94 -6.28 -2.40
C LYS A 169 -10.36 -5.81 -2.10
N GLY A 170 -11.22 -5.87 -3.09
CA GLY A 170 -12.67 -5.63 -2.94
C GLY A 170 -13.48 -6.74 -3.60
N GLY A 171 -14.75 -6.87 -3.19
CA GLY A 171 -15.68 -7.83 -3.73
C GLY A 171 -15.46 -9.28 -3.25
N ASP A 172 -16.02 -10.22 -4.02
CA ASP A 172 -15.91 -11.66 -3.72
C ASP A 172 -14.52 -12.20 -4.09
N LEU A 173 -13.84 -12.78 -3.11
CA LEU A 173 -12.49 -13.33 -3.23
C LEU A 173 -12.46 -14.87 -3.29
N GLN A 174 -13.62 -15.55 -3.21
CA GLN A 174 -13.67 -17.01 -3.06
C GLN A 174 -12.95 -17.76 -4.20
N ALA A 175 -13.15 -17.32 -5.43
CA ALA A 175 -12.48 -17.94 -6.58
C ALA A 175 -10.96 -17.71 -6.56
N GLU A 176 -10.54 -16.51 -6.13
CA GLU A 176 -9.14 -16.10 -6.09
C GLU A 176 -8.35 -16.82 -4.99
N ILE A 177 -8.98 -17.06 -3.84
CA ILE A 177 -8.33 -17.71 -2.69
C ILE A 177 -8.40 -19.24 -2.72
N LYS A 178 -9.21 -19.83 -3.60
CA LYS A 178 -9.39 -21.29 -3.65
C LYS A 178 -8.08 -22.08 -3.65
N PRO A 179 -7.04 -21.70 -4.41
CA PRO A 179 -5.74 -22.38 -4.39
C PRO A 179 -5.00 -22.26 -3.04
N TYR A 180 -5.38 -21.31 -2.22
CA TYR A 180 -4.72 -20.92 -0.96
C TYR A 180 -5.59 -21.16 0.28
N SER A 181 -6.67 -21.94 0.16
CA SER A 181 -7.71 -22.09 1.21
C SER A 181 -7.17 -22.51 2.59
N ASN A 182 -6.00 -23.17 2.64
CA ASN A 182 -5.38 -23.63 3.88
C ASN A 182 -4.40 -22.63 4.50
N ILE A 183 -4.01 -21.56 3.77
CA ILE A 183 -2.97 -20.62 4.21
C ILE A 183 -3.39 -19.15 4.07
N ALA A 184 -4.41 -18.85 3.27
CA ALA A 184 -4.87 -17.49 3.07
C ALA A 184 -5.67 -17.01 4.29
N GLU A 185 -5.36 -15.80 4.72
CA GLU A 185 -6.12 -15.08 5.73
C GLU A 185 -6.82 -13.89 5.08
N ILE A 186 -8.11 -13.73 5.36
CA ILE A 186 -8.90 -12.59 4.90
C ILE A 186 -9.42 -11.84 6.12
N ALA A 187 -9.17 -10.55 6.15
CA ALA A 187 -9.68 -9.66 7.18
C ALA A 187 -10.51 -8.53 6.54
N PRO A 188 -11.82 -8.45 6.83
CA PRO A 188 -12.63 -7.31 6.39
C PRO A 188 -12.09 -6.01 6.96
N ILE A 189 -11.92 -4.99 6.13
CA ILE A 189 -11.40 -3.69 6.55
C ILE A 189 -12.41 -2.97 7.47
N SER A 190 -13.68 -3.29 7.33
CA SER A 190 -14.74 -2.84 8.24
C SER A 190 -14.57 -3.28 9.71
N ASN A 191 -13.64 -4.20 10.00
CA ASN A 191 -13.27 -4.53 11.39
C ASN A 191 -12.54 -3.37 12.08
N TRP A 192 -11.97 -2.44 11.33
CA TRP A 192 -11.18 -1.31 11.85
C TRP A 192 -11.76 0.06 11.48
N PHE A 193 -12.43 0.17 10.31
CA PHE A 193 -12.92 1.43 9.78
C PHE A 193 -14.43 1.37 9.60
N GLU A 194 -15.14 2.39 10.06
CA GLU A 194 -16.61 2.44 10.11
C GLU A 194 -17.26 2.92 8.81
N GLU A 195 -16.47 3.56 7.94
CA GLU A 195 -16.97 4.17 6.72
C GLU A 195 -17.58 3.11 5.80
N GLU A 196 -18.75 3.43 5.23
CA GLU A 196 -19.56 2.53 4.37
C GLU A 196 -18.74 1.91 3.23
N TRP A 197 -17.81 2.70 2.69
CA TRP A 197 -16.97 2.29 1.57
C TRP A 197 -16.09 1.06 1.88
N PHE A 198 -15.76 0.82 3.16
CA PHE A 198 -14.93 -0.31 3.57
C PHE A 198 -15.68 -1.63 3.76
N LYS A 199 -17.02 -1.64 3.73
CA LYS A 199 -17.81 -2.87 3.93
C LYS A 199 -17.48 -3.99 2.95
N GLU A 200 -17.12 -3.64 1.72
CA GLU A 200 -16.74 -4.60 0.68
C GLU A 200 -15.23 -4.66 0.43
N LYS A 201 -14.42 -4.14 1.34
CA LYS A 201 -12.97 -4.13 1.23
C LYS A 201 -12.33 -5.10 2.22
N ASN A 202 -11.29 -5.78 1.75
CA ASN A 202 -10.61 -6.80 2.51
C ASN A 202 -9.09 -6.65 2.41
N ILE A 203 -8.40 -7.05 3.46
CA ILE A 203 -7.00 -7.42 3.41
C ILE A 203 -6.95 -8.92 3.15
N LEU A 204 -6.20 -9.31 2.15
CA LEU A 204 -5.89 -10.71 1.84
C LEU A 204 -4.40 -10.92 2.06
N TYR A 205 -4.04 -11.86 2.94
CA TYR A 205 -2.68 -12.22 3.24
C TYR A 205 -2.41 -13.69 2.95
N ILE A 206 -1.24 -13.99 2.37
CA ILE A 206 -0.69 -15.34 2.28
C ILE A 206 0.77 -15.35 2.73
N PRO A 207 1.19 -16.28 3.60
CA PRO A 207 2.60 -16.53 3.89
C PRO A 207 3.28 -17.19 2.68
N CYS A 208 4.60 -16.94 2.49
CA CYS A 208 5.37 -17.49 1.37
C CYS A 208 6.72 -18.07 1.81
#